data_5a91702a356db52840cae8eb44d71cbe
#
_entry.id   5a91702a356db52840cae8eb44d71cbe
#
_cell.length_a   1.000
_cell.length_b   1.000
_cell.length_c   1.000
_cell.angle_alpha   90.00
_cell.angle_beta   90.00
_cell.angle_gamma   90.00
#
_symmetry.space_group_name_H-M   'P 1'
#
loop_
_entity.id
_entity.type
_entity.pdbx_description
1 polymer ?
#
loop_
_entity_poly.entity_id
_entity_poly.type
_entity_poly.pdbx_seq_one_letter_code
_entity_poly.pdbx_strand_id
1 'polypeptide(L)'
;MTSIFDDKGKNIPCTVIQAGPCVVTQIKSNEVDGYSAVQLGFNDKSDKHSNKSEAGHFSKSKTSAKYKLVEFQNFDSDLNLGDSVSVDHFTEGEFVDVSGNSKGKGFQGVVKRHGFAGVGQATHGQHNRLRAPGSIGAASYPARVFKGMRMAGRMGNEKVTVQNLKVLKVVSDKNLL
;
A
#
# COMPACT_ATOMS: atom_id res chain seq x y z
N MET A 1 15.54 -1.35 1.85
CA MET A 1 15.81 -0.41 2.95
C MET A 1 17.31 -0.18 3.03
N THR A 2 17.72 1.07 3.18
CA THR A 2 19.11 1.51 3.28
C THR A 2 19.19 2.74 4.21
N SER A 3 20.32 3.40 4.26
CA SER A 3 20.46 4.66 4.98
C SER A 3 21.31 5.65 4.18
N ILE A 4 21.05 6.93 4.39
CA ILE A 4 21.79 8.05 3.80
C ILE A 4 22.26 8.94 4.96
N PHE A 5 23.44 9.49 4.84
CA PHE A 5 23.96 10.49 5.78
C PHE A 5 23.60 11.88 5.25
N ASP A 6 23.09 12.73 6.12
CA ASP A 6 22.91 14.15 5.81
C ASP A 6 24.25 14.93 5.92
N ASP A 7 24.24 16.18 5.51
CA ASP A 7 25.41 17.07 5.56
C ASP A 7 25.97 17.27 6.98
N LYS A 8 25.16 16.96 7.99
CA LYS A 8 25.55 17.04 9.42
C LYS A 8 26.07 15.72 9.96
N GLY A 9 26.21 14.69 9.11
CA GLY A 9 26.65 13.35 9.49
C GLY A 9 25.60 12.51 10.22
N LYS A 10 24.32 12.93 10.23
CA LYS A 10 23.23 12.17 10.83
C LYS A 10 22.78 11.04 9.88
N ASN A 11 22.74 9.83 10.40
CA ASN A 11 22.23 8.68 9.65
C ASN A 11 20.69 8.71 9.56
N ILE A 12 20.14 8.75 8.34
CA ILE A 12 18.71 8.76 8.05
C ILE A 12 18.34 7.44 7.39
N PRO A 13 17.50 6.60 8.04
CA PRO A 13 17.01 5.37 7.42
C PRO A 13 16.05 5.70 6.30
N CYS A 14 16.23 5.07 5.15
CA CYS A 14 15.39 5.28 3.97
C CYS A 14 15.04 3.96 3.26
N THR A 15 14.06 4.02 2.40
CA THR A 15 13.66 2.94 1.51
C THR A 15 13.74 3.45 0.07
N VAL A 16 14.47 2.75 -0.77
CA VAL A 16 14.54 3.06 -2.20
C VAL A 16 13.33 2.43 -2.89
N ILE A 17 12.62 3.21 -3.67
CA ILE A 17 11.41 2.81 -4.41
C ILE A 17 11.64 3.11 -5.89
N GLN A 18 11.35 2.15 -6.75
CA GLN A 18 11.28 2.40 -8.19
C GLN A 18 9.90 2.97 -8.51
N ALA A 19 9.85 4.24 -8.92
CA ALA A 19 8.60 4.99 -9.12
C ALA A 19 8.26 5.24 -10.61
N GLY A 20 8.96 4.59 -11.53
CA GLY A 20 8.71 4.76 -12.97
C GLY A 20 9.52 3.80 -13.82
N PRO A 21 9.44 3.96 -15.16
CA PRO A 21 8.48 4.80 -15.86
C PRO A 21 7.05 4.24 -15.80
N CYS A 22 6.07 5.12 -15.59
CA CYS A 22 4.65 4.78 -15.67
C CYS A 22 4.07 5.31 -16.97
N VAL A 23 3.15 4.56 -17.60
CA VAL A 23 2.56 4.96 -18.89
C VAL A 23 1.05 5.18 -18.70
N VAL A 24 0.53 6.25 -19.29
CA VAL A 24 -0.91 6.54 -19.31
C VAL A 24 -1.61 5.53 -20.22
N THR A 25 -2.38 4.63 -19.64
CA THR A 25 -3.08 3.56 -20.35
C THR A 25 -4.54 3.88 -20.68
N GLN A 26 -5.15 4.77 -19.89
CA GLN A 26 -6.52 5.26 -20.13
C GLN A 26 -6.72 6.61 -19.44
N ILE A 27 -7.49 7.47 -20.06
CA ILE A 27 -8.00 8.70 -19.48
C ILE A 27 -9.51 8.54 -19.37
N LYS A 28 -10.06 8.73 -18.19
CA LYS A 28 -11.50 8.65 -17.91
C LYS A 28 -12.09 10.05 -17.80
N SER A 29 -13.26 10.23 -18.39
CA SER A 29 -14.00 11.49 -18.38
C SER A 29 -15.36 11.34 -17.70
N ASN A 30 -15.86 12.43 -17.12
CA ASN A 30 -17.17 12.45 -16.48
C ASN A 30 -18.31 12.10 -17.44
N GLU A 31 -18.18 12.41 -18.74
CA GLU A 31 -19.22 12.17 -19.73
C GLU A 31 -19.42 10.70 -20.07
N VAL A 32 -18.33 9.92 -20.11
CA VAL A 32 -18.35 8.51 -20.51
C VAL A 32 -18.31 7.58 -19.31
N ASP A 33 -17.44 7.87 -18.34
CA ASP A 33 -17.14 6.98 -17.22
C ASP A 33 -17.87 7.39 -15.92
N GLY A 34 -18.44 8.60 -15.87
CA GLY A 34 -19.10 9.15 -14.68
C GLY A 34 -18.15 9.74 -13.64
N TYR A 35 -16.84 9.72 -13.90
CA TYR A 35 -15.79 10.33 -13.07
C TYR A 35 -14.55 10.62 -13.89
N SER A 36 -13.73 11.58 -13.42
CA SER A 36 -12.46 11.90 -14.05
C SER A 36 -11.31 11.18 -13.33
N ALA A 37 -10.49 10.47 -14.11
CA ALA A 37 -9.29 9.81 -13.61
C ALA A 37 -8.27 9.52 -14.71
N VAL A 38 -7.01 9.42 -14.33
CA VAL A 38 -5.92 8.94 -15.20
C VAL A 38 -5.49 7.55 -14.72
N GLN A 39 -5.49 6.58 -15.62
CA GLN A 39 -4.99 5.24 -15.34
C GLN A 39 -3.53 5.14 -15.75
N LEU A 40 -2.65 4.82 -14.81
CA LEU A 40 -1.22 4.61 -15.00
C LEU A 40 -0.90 3.12 -14.97
N GLY A 41 -0.09 2.69 -15.93
CA GLY A 41 0.45 1.33 -16.02
C GLY A 41 1.92 1.28 -15.64
N PHE A 42 2.30 0.33 -14.78
CA PHE A 42 3.67 0.13 -14.33
C PHE A 42 4.14 -1.30 -14.56
N ASN A 43 5.41 -1.45 -14.91
CA ASN A 43 6.13 -2.69 -15.16
C ASN A 43 5.58 -3.52 -16.35
N ASP A 44 6.44 -3.80 -17.30
CA ASP A 44 6.08 -4.51 -18.54
C ASP A 44 5.76 -5.98 -18.28
N LYS A 45 4.67 -6.44 -18.90
CA LYS A 45 4.20 -7.81 -18.83
C LYS A 45 4.48 -8.51 -20.16
N SER A 46 5.04 -9.70 -20.12
CA SER A 46 5.28 -10.49 -21.31
C SER A 46 3.97 -10.87 -22.01
N ASP A 47 3.94 -10.86 -23.32
CA ASP A 47 2.77 -11.22 -24.14
C ASP A 47 2.22 -12.61 -23.83
N LYS A 48 3.07 -13.55 -23.46
CA LYS A 48 2.68 -14.91 -23.04
C LYS A 48 1.76 -14.94 -21.82
N HIS A 49 1.82 -13.91 -20.99
CA HIS A 49 0.99 -13.80 -19.78
C HIS A 49 -0.19 -12.84 -19.95
N SER A 50 -0.39 -12.29 -21.16
CA SER A 50 -1.42 -11.30 -21.44
C SER A 50 -2.62 -11.97 -22.14
N ASN A 51 -3.82 -11.63 -21.69
CA ASN A 51 -5.06 -12.05 -22.31
C ASN A 51 -5.40 -11.17 -23.53
N LYS A 52 -6.21 -11.68 -24.47
CA LYS A 52 -6.68 -10.89 -25.63
C LYS A 52 -7.37 -9.59 -25.24
N SER A 53 -8.13 -9.60 -24.14
CA SER A 53 -8.80 -8.40 -23.61
C SER A 53 -7.79 -7.36 -23.11
N GLU A 54 -6.75 -7.80 -22.37
CA GLU A 54 -5.67 -6.93 -21.93
C GLU A 54 -4.90 -6.35 -23.13
N ALA A 55 -4.53 -7.20 -24.09
CA ALA A 55 -3.86 -6.75 -25.32
C ALA A 55 -4.69 -5.70 -26.07
N GLY A 56 -6.00 -5.88 -26.17
CA GLY A 56 -6.91 -4.90 -26.76
C GLY A 56 -6.98 -3.58 -25.98
N HIS A 57 -6.88 -3.63 -24.65
CA HIS A 57 -6.84 -2.44 -23.81
C HIS A 57 -5.55 -1.63 -24.05
N PHE A 58 -4.40 -2.29 -24.01
CA PHE A 58 -3.10 -1.63 -24.18
C PHE A 58 -2.82 -1.20 -25.61
N SER A 59 -3.41 -1.85 -26.62
CA SER A 59 -3.28 -1.44 -28.00
C SER A 59 -3.81 -0.03 -28.29
N LYS A 60 -4.83 0.42 -27.53
CA LYS A 60 -5.39 1.78 -27.63
C LYS A 60 -4.38 2.84 -27.23
N SER A 61 -3.59 2.56 -26.19
CA SER A 61 -2.49 3.44 -25.71
C SER A 61 -1.17 3.21 -26.42
N LYS A 62 -1.12 2.29 -27.42
CA LYS A 62 0.09 1.91 -28.17
C LYS A 62 1.26 1.48 -27.27
N THR A 63 0.96 0.82 -26.16
CA THR A 63 1.93 0.37 -25.15
C THR A 63 1.91 -1.15 -25.00
N SER A 64 3.02 -1.71 -24.48
CA SER A 64 3.06 -3.09 -24.01
C SER A 64 2.11 -3.32 -22.84
N ALA A 65 1.68 -4.56 -22.64
CA ALA A 65 0.90 -4.93 -21.46
C ALA A 65 1.67 -4.61 -20.17
N LYS A 66 0.97 -4.15 -19.12
CA LYS A 66 1.56 -3.78 -17.83
C LYS A 66 1.04 -4.72 -16.72
N TYR A 67 1.91 -5.00 -15.75
CA TYR A 67 1.54 -5.82 -14.60
C TYR A 67 0.61 -5.11 -13.63
N LYS A 68 0.81 -3.82 -13.41
CA LYS A 68 0.07 -3.04 -12.45
C LYS A 68 -0.63 -1.88 -13.13
N LEU A 69 -1.93 -1.77 -12.88
CA LEU A 69 -2.74 -0.63 -13.30
C LEU A 69 -3.33 0.01 -12.04
N VAL A 70 -3.23 1.33 -11.96
CA VAL A 70 -3.81 2.11 -10.86
C VAL A 70 -4.43 3.37 -11.45
N GLU A 71 -5.60 3.74 -10.94
CA GLU A 71 -6.30 4.96 -11.31
C GLU A 71 -6.07 6.04 -10.26
N PHE A 72 -5.78 7.23 -10.73
CA PHE A 72 -5.62 8.42 -9.91
C PHE A 72 -6.69 9.44 -10.29
N GLN A 73 -7.55 9.79 -9.34
CA GLN A 73 -8.52 10.85 -9.48
C GLN A 73 -7.83 12.21 -9.18
N ASN A 74 -8.36 13.27 -9.77
CA ASN A 74 -7.85 14.64 -9.58
C ASN A 74 -6.34 14.77 -9.90
N PHE A 75 -5.93 14.17 -11.01
CA PHE A 75 -4.55 14.28 -11.48
C PHE A 75 -4.39 15.61 -12.22
N ASP A 76 -3.63 16.55 -11.66
CA ASP A 76 -3.51 17.95 -12.12
C ASP A 76 -2.51 18.14 -13.29
N SER A 77 -2.41 17.21 -14.22
CA SER A 77 -1.57 17.37 -15.40
C SER A 77 -2.30 17.01 -16.68
N ASP A 78 -2.08 17.80 -17.73
CA ASP A 78 -2.58 17.57 -19.08
C ASP A 78 -1.79 16.41 -19.71
N LEU A 79 -2.12 15.18 -19.34
CA LEU A 79 -1.52 13.97 -19.90
C LEU A 79 -2.33 13.45 -21.05
N ASN A 80 -1.65 12.99 -22.09
CA ASN A 80 -2.25 12.29 -23.20
C ASN A 80 -2.11 10.77 -23.07
N LEU A 81 -2.95 10.06 -23.78
CA LEU A 81 -2.91 8.60 -23.83
C LEU A 81 -1.55 8.13 -24.41
N GLY A 82 -0.83 7.30 -23.70
CA GLY A 82 0.49 6.82 -24.07
C GLY A 82 1.66 7.64 -23.53
N ASP A 83 1.42 8.77 -22.88
CA ASP A 83 2.47 9.56 -22.27
C ASP A 83 3.15 8.79 -21.12
N SER A 84 4.43 9.09 -20.91
CA SER A 84 5.25 8.46 -19.87
C SER A 84 5.45 9.44 -18.70
N VAL A 85 5.11 9.00 -17.51
CA VAL A 85 5.35 9.71 -16.24
C VAL A 85 6.58 9.10 -15.58
N SER A 86 7.62 9.91 -15.38
CA SER A 86 8.87 9.53 -14.72
C SER A 86 8.89 9.95 -13.25
N VAL A 87 9.96 9.59 -12.56
CA VAL A 87 10.19 9.99 -11.17
C VAL A 87 10.38 11.51 -10.99
N ASP A 88 10.66 12.24 -12.07
CA ASP A 88 10.86 13.71 -12.05
C ASP A 88 9.61 14.49 -11.64
N HIS A 89 8.45 13.79 -11.57
CA HIS A 89 7.23 14.33 -11.00
C HIS A 89 7.38 14.69 -9.51
N PHE A 90 8.29 14.01 -8.79
CA PHE A 90 8.54 14.22 -7.37
C PHE A 90 9.74 15.16 -7.16
N THR A 91 9.64 16.02 -6.14
CA THR A 91 10.72 16.93 -5.76
C THR A 91 11.38 16.51 -4.44
N GLU A 92 12.71 16.72 -4.33
CA GLU A 92 13.42 16.46 -3.08
C GLU A 92 12.89 17.35 -1.94
N GLY A 93 12.64 16.77 -0.80
CA GLY A 93 12.07 17.46 0.35
C GLY A 93 10.55 17.43 0.46
N GLU A 94 9.85 17.01 -0.58
CA GLU A 94 8.40 16.83 -0.61
C GLU A 94 7.92 15.73 0.34
N PHE A 95 6.66 15.82 0.78
CA PHE A 95 6.03 14.78 1.59
C PHE A 95 5.05 13.98 0.74
N VAL A 96 5.17 12.66 0.81
CA VAL A 96 4.35 11.73 0.04
C VAL A 96 3.68 10.69 0.93
N ASP A 97 2.53 10.21 0.48
CA ASP A 97 1.81 9.09 1.09
C ASP A 97 2.06 7.82 0.29
N VAL A 98 2.51 6.76 0.93
CA VAL A 98 2.80 5.49 0.28
C VAL A 98 1.80 4.44 0.70
N SER A 99 1.03 3.94 -0.26
CA SER A 99 0.05 2.86 -0.08
C SER A 99 0.57 1.55 -0.62
N GLY A 100 0.44 0.48 0.15
CA GLY A 100 0.85 -0.85 -0.27
C GLY A 100 0.12 -1.95 0.48
N ASN A 101 0.30 -3.19 0.03
CA ASN A 101 -0.22 -4.34 0.75
C ASN A 101 0.79 -4.81 1.78
N SER A 102 0.38 -4.86 3.04
CA SER A 102 1.20 -5.34 4.14
C SER A 102 1.51 -6.83 3.99
N LYS A 103 2.64 -7.29 4.54
CA LYS A 103 2.98 -8.71 4.55
C LYS A 103 1.94 -9.50 5.33
N GLY A 104 1.41 -10.57 4.75
CA GLY A 104 0.52 -11.50 5.43
C GLY A 104 1.22 -12.19 6.60
N LYS A 105 0.54 -12.27 7.75
CA LYS A 105 1.04 -12.91 8.98
C LYS A 105 0.20 -14.14 9.37
N GLY A 106 -0.77 -14.50 8.52
CA GLY A 106 -1.70 -15.60 8.79
C GLY A 106 -2.63 -15.32 9.97
N PHE A 107 -3.11 -16.37 10.62
CA PHE A 107 -3.92 -16.28 11.82
C PHE A 107 -3.05 -15.91 13.02
N GLN A 108 -3.38 -14.83 13.71
CA GLN A 108 -2.63 -14.33 14.87
C GLN A 108 -3.52 -14.17 16.09
N GLY A 109 -2.95 -14.46 17.27
CA GLY A 109 -3.58 -14.20 18.56
C GLY A 109 -3.67 -12.71 18.89
N VAL A 110 -4.48 -12.36 19.88
CA VAL A 110 -4.78 -10.97 20.26
C VAL A 110 -3.55 -10.17 20.72
N VAL A 111 -2.56 -10.83 21.30
CA VAL A 111 -1.33 -10.17 21.73
C VAL A 111 -0.58 -9.58 20.53
N LYS A 112 -0.36 -10.35 19.48
CA LYS A 112 0.33 -9.89 18.26
C LYS A 112 -0.55 -9.03 17.38
N ARG A 113 -1.84 -9.38 17.25
CA ARG A 113 -2.78 -8.69 16.35
C ARG A 113 -3.22 -7.34 16.87
N HIS A 114 -3.44 -7.21 18.18
CA HIS A 114 -4.01 -6.01 18.79
C HIS A 114 -3.17 -5.41 19.92
N GLY A 115 -2.00 -5.97 20.23
CA GLY A 115 -1.12 -5.47 21.27
C GLY A 115 -1.64 -5.70 22.69
N PHE A 116 -2.47 -6.73 22.91
CA PHE A 116 -2.96 -7.07 24.25
C PHE A 116 -1.82 -7.53 25.14
N ALA A 117 -1.83 -7.12 26.40
CA ALA A 117 -0.80 -7.47 27.38
C ALA A 117 -0.81 -8.97 27.75
N GLY A 118 -1.99 -9.60 27.67
CA GLY A 118 -2.19 -10.93 28.24
C GLY A 118 -2.25 -10.90 29.76
N VAL A 119 -1.94 -12.01 30.41
CA VAL A 119 -1.93 -12.14 31.88
C VAL A 119 -0.51 -12.45 32.34
N GLY A 120 -0.08 -11.83 33.44
CA GLY A 120 1.23 -12.03 34.03
C GLY A 120 1.46 -13.48 34.48
N GLN A 121 2.72 -13.96 34.35
CA GLN A 121 3.07 -15.35 34.66
C GLN A 121 3.27 -15.63 36.17
N ALA A 122 3.53 -14.56 36.93
CA ALA A 122 4.06 -14.67 38.30
C ALA A 122 2.98 -14.54 39.40
N THR A 123 1.71 -14.75 39.08
CA THR A 123 0.61 -14.66 40.05
C THR A 123 0.16 -16.03 40.51
N HIS A 124 -0.13 -16.18 41.80
CA HIS A 124 -0.73 -17.41 42.37
C HIS A 124 -2.08 -17.70 41.70
N GLY A 125 -2.32 -18.95 41.29
CA GLY A 125 -3.55 -19.36 40.63
C GLY A 125 -3.65 -19.06 39.15
N GLN A 126 -2.63 -18.54 38.50
CA GLN A 126 -2.58 -18.35 37.05
C GLN A 126 -2.30 -19.68 36.34
N HIS A 127 -3.26 -20.11 35.51
CA HIS A 127 -3.13 -21.34 34.70
C HIS A 127 -3.55 -21.08 33.24
N ASN A 128 -2.67 -21.38 32.29
CA ASN A 128 -2.92 -21.46 30.83
C ASN A 128 -3.61 -20.27 30.13
N ARG A 129 -3.60 -19.07 30.72
CA ARG A 129 -4.27 -17.87 30.16
C ARG A 129 -3.30 -16.75 29.74
N LEU A 130 -2.03 -17.08 29.56
CA LEU A 130 -0.96 -16.10 29.34
C LEU A 130 -1.22 -15.14 28.18
N ARG A 131 -1.78 -15.64 27.07
CA ARG A 131 -2.00 -14.87 25.84
C ARG A 131 -3.49 -14.80 25.45
N ALA A 132 -4.36 -14.89 26.42
CA ALA A 132 -5.80 -14.83 26.20
C ALA A 132 -6.31 -13.38 26.01
N PRO A 133 -7.45 -13.19 25.31
CA PRO A 133 -8.05 -11.87 25.12
C PRO A 133 -8.66 -11.28 26.39
N GLY A 134 -8.92 -12.10 27.42
CA GLY A 134 -9.70 -11.71 28.58
C GLY A 134 -11.22 -11.79 28.32
N SER A 135 -12.01 -11.03 29.09
CA SER A 135 -13.45 -10.98 28.92
C SER A 135 -13.85 -10.40 27.54
N ILE A 136 -14.83 -11.03 26.89
CA ILE A 136 -15.37 -10.60 25.60
C ILE A 136 -16.77 -10.00 25.70
N GLY A 137 -17.34 -9.89 26.93
CA GLY A 137 -18.64 -9.33 27.17
C GLY A 137 -19.17 -9.69 28.54
N ALA A 138 -20.42 -9.34 28.80
CA ALA A 138 -21.16 -9.67 30.00
C ALA A 138 -22.23 -10.75 29.75
N ALA A 139 -22.67 -11.45 30.80
CA ALA A 139 -23.53 -12.63 30.69
C ALA A 139 -25.01 -12.26 30.35
N SER A 140 -25.82 -11.90 31.34
CA SER A 140 -27.27 -11.75 31.16
C SER A 140 -27.69 -10.54 30.35
N TYR A 141 -26.91 -9.47 30.39
CA TYR A 141 -27.13 -8.28 29.60
C TYR A 141 -25.75 -7.73 29.15
N PRO A 142 -25.52 -7.53 27.83
CA PRO A 142 -26.41 -7.60 26.67
C PRO A 142 -26.58 -9.00 26.05
N ALA A 143 -26.12 -10.08 26.69
CA ALA A 143 -26.24 -11.48 26.26
C ALA A 143 -25.64 -11.74 24.83
N ARG A 144 -24.71 -10.93 24.39
CA ARG A 144 -24.05 -11.03 23.08
C ARG A 144 -22.64 -10.43 23.13
N VAL A 145 -21.82 -10.82 22.17
CA VAL A 145 -20.53 -10.15 21.87
C VAL A 145 -20.80 -9.05 20.85
N PHE A 146 -20.33 -7.83 21.12
CA PHE A 146 -20.51 -6.71 20.20
C PHE A 146 -19.69 -6.88 18.91
N LYS A 147 -20.20 -6.32 17.81
CA LYS A 147 -19.46 -6.24 16.55
C LYS A 147 -18.18 -5.41 16.75
N GLY A 148 -17.11 -5.80 16.05
CA GLY A 148 -15.82 -5.10 16.14
C GLY A 148 -14.99 -5.44 17.39
N MET A 149 -15.41 -6.37 18.24
CA MET A 149 -14.61 -6.86 19.36
C MET A 149 -13.24 -7.40 18.86
N ARG A 150 -12.16 -6.94 19.48
CA ARG A 150 -10.78 -7.31 19.11
C ARG A 150 -10.49 -8.74 19.51
N MET A 151 -10.50 -9.63 18.55
CA MET A 151 -10.24 -11.07 18.72
C MET A 151 -9.10 -11.55 17.85
N ALA A 152 -8.65 -12.78 18.06
CA ALA A 152 -7.75 -13.49 17.19
C ALA A 152 -8.32 -13.57 15.76
N GLY A 153 -7.47 -13.64 14.76
CA GLY A 153 -7.88 -13.73 13.36
C GLY A 153 -6.74 -13.42 12.40
N ARG A 154 -7.08 -13.33 11.12
CA ARG A 154 -6.12 -13.01 10.06
C ARG A 154 -5.52 -11.61 10.28
N MET A 155 -4.21 -11.52 10.13
CA MET A 155 -3.44 -10.29 10.24
C MET A 155 -2.57 -10.11 9.00
N GLY A 156 -2.46 -8.84 8.54
CA GLY A 156 -1.70 -8.50 7.34
C GLY A 156 -2.40 -8.89 6.03
N ASN A 157 -1.72 -8.68 4.92
CA ASN A 157 -2.24 -8.79 3.57
C ASN A 157 -3.48 -7.87 3.37
N GLU A 158 -3.35 -6.66 3.88
CA GLU A 158 -4.34 -5.59 3.78
C GLU A 158 -3.65 -4.32 3.26
N LYS A 159 -4.42 -3.46 2.57
CA LYS A 159 -3.91 -2.18 2.09
C LYS A 159 -3.65 -1.27 3.29
N VAL A 160 -2.42 -0.79 3.40
CA VAL A 160 -1.97 0.14 4.43
C VAL A 160 -1.35 1.35 3.75
N THR A 161 -1.68 2.54 4.23
CA THR A 161 -1.07 3.80 3.79
C THR A 161 -0.20 4.35 4.90
N VAL A 162 1.06 4.62 4.60
CA VAL A 162 1.98 5.33 5.48
C VAL A 162 2.06 6.76 4.98
N GLN A 163 1.66 7.70 5.81
CA GLN A 163 1.55 9.12 5.47
C GLN A 163 2.80 9.90 5.87
N ASN A 164 2.98 11.06 5.21
CA ASN A 164 4.01 12.05 5.55
C ASN A 164 5.45 11.50 5.46
N LEU A 165 5.75 10.69 4.46
CA LEU A 165 7.11 10.27 4.18
C LEU A 165 7.83 11.34 3.37
N LYS A 166 9.01 11.77 3.83
CA LYS A 166 9.81 12.78 3.16
C LYS A 166 10.64 12.16 2.05
N VAL A 167 10.57 12.73 0.85
CA VAL A 167 11.47 12.40 -0.27
C VAL A 167 12.86 12.94 0.07
N LEU A 168 13.85 12.05 0.17
CA LEU A 168 15.22 12.41 0.50
C LEU A 168 16.05 12.71 -0.74
N LYS A 169 15.90 11.88 -1.78
CA LYS A 169 16.66 12.00 -3.02
C LYS A 169 15.86 11.42 -4.19
N VAL A 170 15.97 12.09 -5.35
CA VAL A 170 15.42 11.64 -6.63
C VAL A 170 16.56 11.28 -7.57
N VAL A 171 16.50 10.10 -8.21
CA VAL A 171 17.50 9.64 -9.18
C VAL A 171 16.79 9.38 -10.50
N SER A 172 16.73 10.38 -11.36
CA SER A 172 16.00 10.37 -12.64
C SER A 172 16.45 9.27 -13.60
N ASP A 173 17.76 9.07 -13.73
CA ASP A 173 18.33 8.06 -14.65
C ASP A 173 17.84 6.63 -14.41
N LYS A 174 17.49 6.31 -13.17
CA LYS A 174 17.05 4.98 -12.73
C LYS A 174 15.59 4.92 -12.31
N ASN A 175 14.86 6.03 -12.41
CA ASN A 175 13.49 6.19 -11.89
C ASN A 175 13.36 5.74 -10.42
N LEU A 176 14.31 6.14 -9.57
CA LEU A 176 14.33 5.81 -8.14
C LEU A 176 14.01 7.03 -7.30
N LEU A 177 13.21 6.76 -6.28
CA LEU A 177 12.81 7.68 -5.23
C LEU A 177 13.33 7.20 -3.88
#